data_6bc5bd249917a8cbb5e99c5c6c83c95e
#
_entry.id   6bc5bd249917a8cbb5e99c5c6c83c95e
#
_cell.length_a   1.000
_cell.length_b   1.000
_cell.length_c   1.000
_cell.angle_alpha   90.00
_cell.angle_beta   90.00
_cell.angle_gamma   90.00
#
_symmetry.space_group_name_H-M   'P 1'
#
loop_
_entity.id
_entity.type
_entity.pdbx_description
1 polymer ?
#
loop_
_entity_poly.entity_id
_entity_poly.type
_entity_poly.pdbx_seq_one_letter_code
_entity_poly.pdbx_strand_id
1 'polypeptide(L)'
;MQWLKPTGAHFAVLSVIKGEYSYEYAGAQGAQNIDGINAALKAAYPDNFIDVETTLVNSYNPSLPQDIADHNNNIPPTSLRSDTVHLNDTGYTVVAQQVKSFIASRNW
;
A
#
# COMPACT_ATOMS: atom_id res chain seq x y z
N MET A 1 -15.96 -10.01 -4.07
CA MET A 1 -15.25 -9.94 -5.36
C MET A 1 -15.58 -11.08 -6.30
N GLN A 2 -16.03 -12.20 -5.76
CA GLN A 2 -16.45 -13.34 -6.59
C GLN A 2 -17.56 -12.98 -7.59
N TRP A 3 -18.45 -12.10 -7.22
CA TRP A 3 -19.58 -11.69 -8.08
C TRP A 3 -19.17 -10.94 -9.34
N LEU A 4 -17.92 -10.45 -9.45
CA LEU A 4 -17.40 -9.78 -10.65
C LEU A 4 -16.99 -10.76 -11.75
N LYS A 5 -16.58 -11.96 -11.40
CA LYS A 5 -16.07 -12.95 -12.35
C LYS A 5 -17.06 -13.34 -13.44
N PRO A 6 -18.34 -13.64 -13.12
CA PRO A 6 -19.29 -14.05 -14.16
C PRO A 6 -19.61 -12.99 -15.20
N THR A 7 -19.37 -11.72 -14.90
CA THR A 7 -19.66 -10.62 -15.82
C THR A 7 -18.48 -10.27 -16.74
N GLY A 8 -17.30 -10.89 -16.53
CA GLY A 8 -16.09 -10.55 -17.24
C GLY A 8 -15.47 -9.23 -16.82
N ALA A 9 -15.94 -8.63 -15.75
CA ALA A 9 -15.40 -7.37 -15.23
C ALA A 9 -13.99 -7.56 -14.67
N HIS A 10 -13.15 -6.54 -14.83
CA HIS A 10 -11.81 -6.50 -14.26
C HIS A 10 -11.83 -5.83 -12.90
N PHE A 11 -10.93 -6.24 -12.01
CA PHE A 11 -10.80 -5.63 -10.70
C PHE A 11 -9.36 -5.70 -10.21
N ALA A 12 -9.03 -4.84 -9.27
CA ALA A 12 -7.76 -4.86 -8.54
C ALA A 12 -8.05 -4.77 -7.04
N VAL A 13 -7.20 -5.43 -6.25
CA VAL A 13 -7.26 -5.39 -4.79
C VAL A 13 -5.97 -4.73 -4.30
N LEU A 14 -6.09 -3.61 -3.62
CA LEU A 14 -4.95 -2.89 -3.08
C LEU A 14 -4.67 -3.34 -1.65
N SER A 15 -3.39 -3.38 -1.28
CA SER A 15 -3.00 -3.67 0.10
C SER A 15 -3.52 -2.62 1.07
N VAL A 16 -3.73 -3.00 2.32
CA VAL A 16 -4.03 -2.08 3.41
C VAL A 16 -2.77 -1.28 3.73
N ILE A 17 -2.92 0.01 3.95
CA ILE A 17 -1.82 0.94 4.22
C ILE A 17 -1.73 1.20 5.73
N LYS A 18 -0.53 1.10 6.29
CA LYS A 18 -0.29 1.44 7.69
C LYS A 18 -0.22 2.95 7.89
N GLY A 19 -0.47 3.40 9.12
CA GLY A 19 -0.34 4.79 9.50
C GLY A 19 0.73 5.03 10.56
N GLU A 20 0.93 6.28 10.93
CA GLU A 20 1.87 6.70 11.96
C GLU A 20 1.26 6.48 13.34
N TYR A 21 1.10 5.23 13.71
CA TYR A 21 0.63 4.79 15.00
C TYR A 21 1.62 3.77 15.56
N SER A 22 2.03 3.93 16.82
CA SER A 22 3.05 3.05 17.40
C SER A 22 2.68 1.57 17.35
N TYR A 23 1.39 1.26 17.43
CA TYR A 23 0.92 -0.13 17.34
C TYR A 23 0.95 -0.69 15.90
N GLU A 24 1.26 0.13 14.90
CA GLU A 24 1.43 -0.27 13.50
C GLU A 24 2.89 -0.24 13.04
N TYR A 25 3.82 0.17 13.92
CA TYR A 25 5.24 0.19 13.59
C TYR A 25 5.80 -1.24 13.53
N ALA A 26 6.91 -1.41 12.81
CA ALA A 26 7.57 -2.69 12.64
C ALA A 26 7.73 -3.43 13.97
N GLY A 27 7.28 -4.68 14.01
CA GLY A 27 7.31 -5.53 15.20
C GLY A 27 6.10 -5.41 16.13
N ALA A 28 5.26 -4.38 15.96
CA ALA A 28 4.06 -4.22 16.78
C ALA A 28 2.93 -5.16 16.32
N GLN A 29 1.98 -5.43 17.22
CA GLN A 29 0.86 -6.34 16.93
C GLN A 29 -0.02 -5.84 15.78
N GLY A 30 -0.29 -4.53 15.73
CA GLY A 30 -1.08 -3.93 14.65
C GLY A 30 -0.39 -4.11 13.29
N ALA A 31 0.94 -3.95 13.23
CA ALA A 31 1.71 -4.20 12.03
C ALA A 31 1.58 -5.67 11.58
N GLN A 32 1.70 -6.61 12.50
CA GLN A 32 1.55 -8.04 12.21
C GLN A 32 0.16 -8.35 11.67
N ASN A 33 -0.88 -7.74 12.25
CA ASN A 33 -2.27 -7.93 11.81
C ASN A 33 -2.46 -7.40 10.38
N ILE A 34 -1.95 -6.22 10.06
CA ILE A 34 -2.06 -5.63 8.72
C ILE A 34 -1.27 -6.47 7.72
N ASP A 35 -0.05 -6.88 8.05
CA ASP A 35 0.76 -7.74 7.19
C ASP A 35 0.06 -9.07 6.92
N GLY A 36 -0.61 -9.64 7.94
CA GLY A 36 -1.40 -10.86 7.78
C GLY A 36 -2.60 -10.67 6.85
N ILE A 37 -3.31 -9.55 6.95
CA ILE A 37 -4.41 -9.21 6.05
C ILE A 37 -3.90 -9.09 4.61
N ASN A 38 -2.80 -8.38 4.41
CA ASN A 38 -2.22 -8.19 3.07
C ASN A 38 -1.74 -9.51 2.47
N ALA A 39 -1.14 -10.38 3.28
CA ALA A 39 -0.76 -11.72 2.83
C ALA A 39 -1.96 -12.55 2.42
N ALA A 40 -3.05 -12.48 3.18
CA ALA A 40 -4.29 -13.19 2.86
C ALA A 40 -4.94 -12.66 1.57
N LEU A 41 -4.94 -11.34 1.36
CA LEU A 41 -5.45 -10.73 0.13
C LEU A 41 -4.64 -11.16 -1.09
N LYS A 42 -3.32 -11.17 -0.96
CA LYS A 42 -2.42 -11.62 -2.03
C LYS A 42 -2.66 -13.10 -2.35
N ALA A 43 -2.83 -13.94 -1.34
CA ALA A 43 -3.08 -15.36 -1.52
C ALA A 43 -4.44 -15.63 -2.18
N ALA A 44 -5.47 -14.84 -1.81
CA ALA A 44 -6.81 -14.98 -2.37
C ALA A 44 -6.92 -14.45 -3.80
N TYR A 45 -6.18 -13.39 -4.13
CA TYR A 45 -6.26 -12.71 -5.43
C TYR A 45 -4.87 -12.48 -6.02
N PRO A 46 -4.09 -13.55 -6.28
CA PRO A 46 -2.68 -13.41 -6.68
C PRO A 46 -2.48 -12.65 -7.99
N ASP A 47 -3.46 -12.69 -8.90
CA ASP A 47 -3.37 -12.03 -10.20
C ASP A 47 -3.96 -10.61 -10.20
N ASN A 48 -4.58 -10.19 -9.10
CA ASN A 48 -5.31 -8.92 -8.98
C ASN A 48 -4.79 -8.04 -7.85
N PHE A 49 -3.87 -8.54 -7.02
CA PHE A 49 -3.35 -7.85 -5.86
C PHE A 49 -2.29 -6.84 -6.25
N ILE A 50 -2.39 -5.61 -5.73
CA ILE A 50 -1.40 -4.55 -5.90
C ILE A 50 -0.87 -4.16 -4.53
N ASP A 51 0.42 -4.37 -4.29
CA ASP A 51 1.07 -4.04 -3.03
C ASP A 51 1.50 -2.57 -3.00
N VAL A 52 0.53 -1.68 -2.77
CA VAL A 52 0.79 -0.23 -2.68
C VAL A 52 1.51 0.14 -1.37
N GLU A 53 1.32 -0.65 -0.31
CA GLU A 53 1.99 -0.42 0.98
C GLU A 53 3.50 -0.48 0.83
N THR A 54 4.03 -1.54 0.25
CA THR A 54 5.47 -1.70 0.04
C THR A 54 6.03 -0.59 -0.86
N THR A 55 5.30 -0.24 -1.92
CA THR A 55 5.71 0.84 -2.82
C THR A 55 5.79 2.17 -2.10
N LEU A 56 4.79 2.51 -1.28
CA LEU A 56 4.78 3.75 -0.51
C LEU A 56 5.92 3.79 0.50
N VAL A 57 6.12 2.72 1.27
CA VAL A 57 7.20 2.64 2.26
C VAL A 57 8.56 2.84 1.60
N ASN A 58 8.77 2.29 0.42
CA ASN A 58 10.04 2.39 -0.31
C ASN A 58 10.19 3.69 -1.10
N SER A 59 9.16 4.52 -1.17
CA SER A 59 9.20 5.83 -1.86
C SER A 59 9.59 6.97 -0.93
N TYR A 60 10.29 6.68 0.15
CA TYR A 60 10.73 7.68 1.10
C TYR A 60 11.87 8.55 0.56
N ASN A 61 11.99 9.77 1.08
CA ASN A 61 13.08 10.68 0.75
C ASN A 61 14.21 10.49 1.77
N PRO A 62 15.37 9.91 1.36
CA PRO A 62 16.47 9.67 2.28
C PRO A 62 17.16 10.93 2.79
N SER A 63 16.80 12.09 2.28
CA SER A 63 17.30 13.40 2.76
C SER A 63 16.47 13.96 3.90
N LEU A 64 15.30 13.36 4.21
CA LEU A 64 14.41 13.82 5.27
C LEU A 64 14.47 12.87 6.48
N PRO A 65 14.94 13.35 7.66
CA PRO A 65 15.05 12.49 8.85
C PRO A 65 13.75 11.80 9.24
N GLN A 66 12.60 12.49 9.11
CA GLN A 66 11.31 11.89 9.44
C GLN A 66 10.94 10.76 8.47
N ASP A 67 11.22 10.93 7.17
CA ASP A 67 10.98 9.88 6.18
C ASP A 67 11.85 8.64 6.46
N ILE A 68 13.09 8.84 6.88
CA ILE A 68 14.00 7.74 7.27
C ILE A 68 13.41 6.99 8.47
N ALA A 69 12.93 7.71 9.49
CA ALA A 69 12.30 7.11 10.66
C ALA A 69 11.05 6.31 10.28
N ASP A 70 10.21 6.86 9.41
CA ASP A 70 9.02 6.17 8.91
C ASP A 70 9.39 4.90 8.15
N HIS A 71 10.41 4.97 7.30
CA HIS A 71 10.90 3.79 6.57
C HIS A 71 11.38 2.70 7.53
N ASN A 72 12.12 3.07 8.57
CA ASN A 72 12.60 2.14 9.59
C ASN A 72 11.46 1.51 10.39
N ASN A 73 10.35 2.24 10.54
CA ASN A 73 9.12 1.75 11.16
C ASN A 73 8.19 1.02 10.19
N ASN A 74 8.60 0.89 8.93
CA ASN A 74 7.85 0.18 7.88
C ASN A 74 6.45 0.78 7.66
N ILE A 75 6.37 2.10 7.64
CA ILE A 75 5.14 2.86 7.35
C ILE A 75 5.38 3.84 6.20
N PRO A 76 4.32 4.29 5.50
CA PRO A 76 4.47 5.29 4.44
C PRO A 76 5.09 6.58 4.96
N PRO A 77 5.98 7.20 4.18
CA PRO A 77 6.75 8.36 4.63
C PRO A 77 5.88 9.60 4.85
N THR A 78 6.28 10.43 5.80
CA THR A 78 5.64 11.71 6.11
C THR A 78 5.52 12.60 4.88
N SER A 79 6.51 12.61 3.99
CA SER A 79 6.49 13.42 2.76
C SER A 79 5.37 13.03 1.79
N LEU A 80 4.77 11.84 1.95
CA LEU A 80 3.67 11.36 1.11
C LEU A 80 2.32 11.40 1.83
N ARG A 81 2.28 11.89 3.07
CA ARG A 81 1.06 11.92 3.89
C ARG A 81 0.61 13.35 4.18
N SER A 82 -0.71 13.52 4.33
CA SER A 82 -1.31 14.79 4.78
C SER A 82 -1.53 14.83 6.30
N ASP A 83 -1.60 13.67 6.91
CA ASP A 83 -1.74 13.48 8.37
C ASP A 83 -1.14 12.13 8.79
N THR A 84 -1.58 11.54 9.90
CA THR A 84 -1.02 10.28 10.40
C THR A 84 -1.31 9.08 9.50
N VAL A 85 -2.31 9.14 8.64
CA VAL A 85 -2.74 7.97 7.85
C VAL A 85 -3.12 8.31 6.41
N HIS A 86 -3.62 9.50 6.13
CA HIS A 86 -4.06 9.87 4.77
C HIS A 86 -2.87 10.29 3.92
N LEU A 87 -2.92 9.92 2.65
CA LEU A 87 -1.92 10.35 1.67
C LEU A 87 -2.19 11.80 1.23
N ASN A 88 -1.13 12.50 0.87
CA ASN A 88 -1.24 13.79 0.18
C ASN A 88 -1.28 13.55 -1.34
N ASP A 89 -1.30 14.63 -2.13
CA ASP A 89 -1.38 14.51 -3.59
C ASP A 89 -0.22 13.72 -4.18
N THR A 90 0.99 13.89 -3.65
CA THR A 90 2.16 13.15 -4.10
C THR A 90 2.03 11.66 -3.79
N GLY A 91 1.56 11.32 -2.59
CA GLY A 91 1.30 9.94 -2.19
C GLY A 91 0.23 9.28 -3.05
N TYR A 92 -0.86 9.96 -3.32
CA TYR A 92 -1.90 9.46 -4.23
C TYR A 92 -1.37 9.28 -5.65
N THR A 93 -0.47 10.14 -6.10
CA THR A 93 0.17 10.00 -7.43
C THR A 93 0.99 8.72 -7.51
N VAL A 94 1.74 8.39 -6.46
CA VAL A 94 2.49 7.13 -6.39
C VAL A 94 1.56 5.93 -6.56
N VAL A 95 0.45 5.91 -5.82
CA VAL A 95 -0.55 4.83 -5.91
C VAL A 95 -1.16 4.79 -7.31
N ALA A 96 -1.58 5.94 -7.84
CA ALA A 96 -2.23 6.02 -9.15
C ALA A 96 -1.31 5.50 -10.27
N GLN A 97 -0.03 5.83 -10.23
CA GLN A 97 0.94 5.36 -11.22
C GLN A 97 1.11 3.84 -11.15
N GLN A 98 1.14 3.28 -9.96
CA GLN A 98 1.25 1.82 -9.78
C GLN A 98 -0.01 1.11 -10.29
N VAL A 99 -1.18 1.63 -9.98
CA VAL A 99 -2.45 1.08 -10.48
C VAL A 99 -2.51 1.16 -12.01
N LYS A 100 -2.11 2.30 -12.58
CA LYS A 100 -2.05 2.49 -14.04
C LYS A 100 -1.13 1.46 -14.69
N SER A 101 0.05 1.25 -14.15
CA SER A 101 1.01 0.27 -14.65
C SER A 101 0.47 -1.15 -14.57
N PHE A 102 -0.23 -1.47 -13.49
CA PHE A 102 -0.88 -2.76 -13.32
C PHE A 102 -1.94 -3.00 -14.40
N ILE A 103 -2.81 -2.02 -14.62
CA ILE A 103 -3.88 -2.11 -15.64
C ILE A 103 -3.26 -2.28 -17.04
N ALA A 104 -2.23 -1.51 -17.36
CA ALA A 104 -1.54 -1.61 -18.64
C ALA A 104 -0.89 -2.99 -18.84
N SER A 105 -0.30 -3.57 -17.78
CA SER A 105 0.33 -4.89 -17.85
C SER A 105 -0.66 -6.03 -18.09
N ARG A 106 -1.95 -5.80 -17.80
CA ARG A 106 -3.02 -6.78 -18.00
C ARG A 106 -3.73 -6.63 -19.34
N ASN A 107 -3.40 -5.62 -20.14
CA ASN A 107 -4.09 -5.30 -21.41
C ASN A 107 -5.60 -5.06 -21.19
N TRP A 108 -5.92 -4.39 -20.13
CA TRP A 108 -7.33 -4.08 -19.83
C TRP A 108 -7.81 -2.80 -20.52
#